data_66f139b3638d814872db4ccaec1fa783
#
_entry.id   66f139b3638d814872db4ccaec1fa783
#
_cell.length_a   1.000
_cell.length_b   1.000
_cell.length_c   1.000
_cell.angle_alpha   90.00
_cell.angle_beta   90.00
_cell.angle_gamma   90.00
#
_symmetry.space_group_name_H-M   'P 1'
#
loop_
_entity.id
_entity.type
_entity.pdbx_description
1 polymer ?
#
loop_
_entity_poly.entity_id
_entity_poly.type
_entity_poly.pdbx_seq_one_letter_code
_entity_poly.pdbx_strand_id
1 'polypeptide(L)'
;LLSPLEFKIREVAHTVKGHIKQKLYSLASGELVALAVFWLNFFLFKKYLVTPQALIAIVYPLLLVSLILLQGSLYWWILIKRLSKPSFAIKQTGPIYGLLRQVDLILLALGIPIILIEFSSWPVSLIAVAIWLFALIEWINYFHWQLSYSLNPLVFLSKVAKRKLRKSKIAKEIDKSK
;
A
#
# COMPACT_ATOMS: atom_id res chain seq x y z
N LEU A 1 -18.89 29.12 -30.70
CA LEU A 1 -20.00 28.29 -30.16
C LEU A 1 -19.57 26.84 -30.33
N LEU A 2 -19.39 26.12 -29.20
CA LEU A 2 -19.08 24.69 -29.20
C LEU A 2 -20.28 23.91 -29.73
N SER A 3 -20.02 22.85 -30.51
CA SER A 3 -21.12 21.98 -30.96
C SER A 3 -21.77 21.26 -29.76
N PRO A 4 -23.05 20.87 -29.84
CA PRO A 4 -23.70 20.11 -28.78
C PRO A 4 -22.95 18.81 -28.40
N LEU A 5 -22.27 18.23 -29.36
CA LEU A 5 -21.43 17.03 -29.18
C LEU A 5 -20.17 17.31 -28.35
N GLU A 6 -19.48 18.44 -28.63
CA GLU A 6 -18.28 18.85 -27.87
C GLU A 6 -18.63 19.23 -26.43
N PHE A 7 -19.77 19.85 -26.20
CA PHE A 7 -20.27 20.14 -24.86
C PHE A 7 -20.49 18.83 -24.06
N LYS A 8 -21.17 17.85 -24.64
CA LYS A 8 -21.45 16.56 -24.02
C LYS A 8 -20.17 15.76 -23.73
N ILE A 9 -19.19 15.82 -24.63
CA ILE A 9 -17.87 15.17 -24.42
C ILE A 9 -17.13 15.80 -23.24
N ARG A 10 -17.13 17.13 -23.11
CA ARG A 10 -16.50 17.84 -21.99
C ARG A 10 -17.18 17.51 -20.65
N GLU A 11 -18.50 17.47 -20.62
CA GLU A 11 -19.28 17.14 -19.42
C GLU A 11 -18.97 15.72 -18.95
N VAL A 12 -18.97 14.73 -19.85
CA VAL A 12 -18.59 13.33 -19.53
C VAL A 12 -17.14 13.26 -19.06
N ALA A 13 -16.21 13.94 -19.72
CA ALA A 13 -14.80 13.96 -19.31
C ALA A 13 -14.61 14.57 -17.91
N HIS A 14 -15.35 15.63 -17.59
CA HIS A 14 -15.31 16.27 -16.27
C HIS A 14 -15.86 15.35 -15.18
N THR A 15 -16.97 14.68 -15.42
CA THR A 15 -17.61 13.73 -14.50
C THR A 15 -16.70 12.52 -14.24
N VAL A 16 -16.10 11.94 -15.29
CA VAL A 16 -15.16 10.83 -15.19
C VAL A 16 -13.92 11.23 -14.38
N LYS A 17 -13.36 12.42 -14.63
CA LYS A 17 -12.20 12.96 -13.88
C LYS A 17 -12.54 13.15 -12.40
N GLY A 18 -13.75 13.63 -12.08
CA GLY A 18 -14.24 13.77 -10.71
C GLY A 18 -14.31 12.42 -9.98
N HIS A 19 -14.85 11.41 -10.63
CA HIS A 19 -14.99 10.06 -10.08
C HIS A 19 -13.61 9.38 -9.83
N ILE A 20 -12.68 9.56 -10.77
CA ILE A 20 -11.30 9.06 -10.60
C ILE A 20 -10.63 9.77 -9.43
N LYS A 21 -10.77 11.09 -9.31
CA LYS A 21 -10.19 11.87 -8.22
C LYS A 21 -10.72 11.41 -6.86
N GLN A 22 -12.04 11.24 -6.73
CA GLN A 22 -12.66 10.75 -5.49
C GLN A 22 -12.16 9.36 -5.10
N LYS A 23 -12.04 8.44 -6.06
CA LYS A 23 -11.48 7.10 -5.82
C LYS A 23 -10.03 7.15 -5.33
N LEU A 24 -9.21 8.02 -5.91
CA LEU A 24 -7.81 8.19 -5.49
C LEU A 24 -7.72 8.78 -4.07
N TYR A 25 -8.59 9.74 -3.73
CA TYR A 25 -8.67 10.26 -2.35
C TYR A 25 -9.07 9.17 -1.36
N SER A 26 -10.06 8.36 -1.69
CA SER A 26 -10.48 7.24 -0.84
C SER A 26 -9.36 6.22 -0.61
N LEU A 27 -8.55 5.95 -1.64
CA LEU A 27 -7.38 5.08 -1.49
C LEU A 27 -6.31 5.72 -0.61
N ALA A 28 -5.93 6.97 -0.87
CA ALA A 28 -4.91 7.67 -0.10
C ALA A 28 -5.29 7.82 1.38
N SER A 29 -6.55 8.20 1.67
CA SER A 29 -7.04 8.32 3.04
C SER A 29 -7.22 6.96 3.72
N GLY A 30 -7.62 5.93 2.97
CA GLY A 30 -7.76 4.57 3.49
C GLY A 30 -6.46 4.02 4.07
N GLU A 31 -5.33 4.26 3.39
CA GLU A 31 -3.99 3.88 3.88
C GLU A 31 -3.65 4.59 5.20
N LEU A 32 -3.94 5.90 5.29
CA LEU A 32 -3.69 6.67 6.50
C LEU A 32 -4.60 6.26 7.67
N VAL A 33 -5.86 5.91 7.38
CA VAL A 33 -6.79 5.38 8.38
C VAL A 33 -6.30 4.02 8.88
N ALA A 34 -5.88 3.12 7.98
CA ALA A 34 -5.31 1.83 8.37
C ALA A 34 -4.08 2.01 9.26
N LEU A 35 -3.18 2.92 8.90
CA LEU A 35 -2.03 3.28 9.72
C LEU A 35 -2.43 3.76 11.11
N ALA A 36 -3.40 4.69 11.18
CA ALA A 36 -3.91 5.20 12.46
C ALA A 36 -4.52 4.10 13.33
N VAL A 37 -5.26 3.16 12.74
CA VAL A 37 -5.84 2.01 13.44
C VAL A 37 -4.74 1.10 14.00
N PHE A 38 -3.68 0.79 13.25
CA PHE A 38 -2.56 0.00 13.74
C PHE A 38 -1.91 0.65 14.97
N TRP A 39 -1.59 1.94 14.90
CA TRP A 39 -0.97 2.66 16.01
C TRP A 39 -1.91 2.83 17.20
N LEU A 40 -3.19 3.08 16.97
CA LEU A 40 -4.19 3.14 18.05
C LEU A 40 -4.24 1.81 18.82
N ASN A 41 -4.33 0.68 18.12
CA ASN A 41 -4.29 -0.64 18.75
C ASN A 41 -2.97 -0.85 19.52
N PHE A 42 -1.83 -0.48 18.94
CA PHE A 42 -0.56 -0.57 19.66
C PHE A 42 -0.60 0.22 20.98
N PHE A 43 -1.04 1.47 20.98
CA PHE A 43 -1.11 2.30 22.21
C PHE A 43 -2.10 1.75 23.23
N LEU A 44 -3.21 1.16 22.80
CA LEU A 44 -4.18 0.53 23.71
C LEU A 44 -3.61 -0.74 24.36
N PHE A 45 -2.85 -1.53 23.63
CA PHE A 45 -2.38 -2.84 24.07
C PHE A 45 -0.92 -2.87 24.53
N LYS A 46 -0.12 -1.80 24.33
CA LYS A 46 1.30 -1.76 24.73
C LYS A 46 1.57 -2.08 26.21
N LYS A 47 0.59 -1.83 27.09
CA LYS A 47 0.69 -2.15 28.53
C LYS A 47 0.85 -3.65 28.80
N TYR A 48 0.48 -4.51 27.87
CA TYR A 48 0.63 -5.96 27.96
C TYR A 48 1.99 -6.45 27.42
N LEU A 49 2.77 -5.57 26.76
CA LEU A 49 4.10 -5.86 26.26
C LEU A 49 5.13 -5.55 27.36
N VAL A 50 5.21 -6.44 28.35
CA VAL A 50 5.96 -6.19 29.59
C VAL A 50 7.48 -6.28 29.38
N THR A 51 7.92 -7.07 28.38
CA THR A 51 9.37 -7.29 28.12
C THR A 51 9.85 -6.45 26.95
N PRO A 52 11.14 -6.01 26.93
CA PRO A 52 11.73 -5.33 25.81
C PRO A 52 11.63 -6.16 24.51
N GLN A 53 11.78 -7.48 24.61
CA GLN A 53 11.66 -8.40 23.48
C GLN A 53 10.26 -8.37 22.87
N ALA A 54 9.20 -8.43 23.70
CA ALA A 54 7.83 -8.31 23.23
C ALA A 54 7.59 -6.99 22.49
N LEU A 55 8.16 -5.90 23.01
CA LEU A 55 8.03 -4.58 22.41
C LEU A 55 8.72 -4.53 21.04
N ILE A 56 9.96 -5.00 20.94
CA ILE A 56 10.71 -5.00 19.65
C ILE A 56 10.01 -5.90 18.62
N ALA A 57 9.58 -7.11 19.04
CA ALA A 57 8.87 -8.04 18.16
C ALA A 57 7.62 -7.44 17.52
N ILE A 58 6.89 -6.58 18.22
CA ILE A 58 5.67 -5.91 17.71
C ILE A 58 6.01 -4.61 16.96
N VAL A 59 6.91 -3.77 17.51
CA VAL A 59 7.20 -2.44 16.94
C VAL A 59 7.89 -2.56 15.60
N TYR A 60 8.76 -3.55 15.39
CA TYR A 60 9.44 -3.72 14.12
C TYR A 60 8.46 -3.93 12.93
N PRO A 61 7.58 -4.96 12.92
CA PRO A 61 6.63 -5.13 11.84
C PRO A 61 5.60 -3.99 11.77
N LEU A 62 5.30 -3.33 12.88
CA LEU A 62 4.44 -2.15 12.90
C LEU A 62 5.07 -0.95 12.17
N LEU A 63 6.36 -0.69 12.35
CA LEU A 63 7.09 0.32 11.60
C LEU A 63 7.18 -0.04 10.12
N LEU A 64 7.40 -1.30 9.82
CA LEU A 64 7.48 -1.79 8.44
C LEU A 64 6.15 -1.60 7.69
N VAL A 65 5.02 -2.01 8.29
CA VAL A 65 3.69 -1.79 7.67
C VAL A 65 3.40 -0.29 7.54
N SER A 66 3.81 0.51 8.53
CA SER A 66 3.65 1.97 8.49
C SER A 66 4.39 2.58 7.30
N LEU A 67 5.64 2.17 7.06
CA LEU A 67 6.44 2.61 5.93
C LEU A 67 5.76 2.29 4.60
N ILE A 68 5.30 1.06 4.41
CA ILE A 68 4.67 0.59 3.18
C ILE A 68 3.33 1.31 2.92
N LEU A 69 2.48 1.48 3.95
CA LEU A 69 1.21 2.21 3.82
C LEU A 69 1.43 3.70 3.50
N LEU A 70 2.43 4.35 4.11
CA LEU A 70 2.79 5.73 3.79
C LEU A 70 3.26 5.89 2.35
N GLN A 71 4.09 4.97 1.86
CA GLN A 71 4.52 4.95 0.45
C GLN A 71 3.32 4.80 -0.49
N GLY A 72 2.38 3.91 -0.17
CA GLY A 72 1.13 3.74 -0.92
C GLY A 72 0.29 5.01 -0.94
N SER A 73 0.06 5.61 0.23
CA SER A 73 -0.68 6.89 0.33
C SER A 73 -0.03 8.00 -0.47
N LEU A 74 1.31 8.18 -0.36
CA LEU A 74 2.06 9.18 -1.13
C LEU A 74 1.92 8.96 -2.64
N TYR A 75 1.94 7.71 -3.11
CA TYR A 75 1.74 7.39 -4.51
C TYR A 75 0.36 7.83 -5.01
N TRP A 76 -0.70 7.58 -4.26
CA TRP A 76 -2.05 8.03 -4.61
C TRP A 76 -2.14 9.55 -4.65
N TRP A 77 -1.48 10.28 -3.73
CA TRP A 77 -1.38 11.74 -3.76
C TRP A 77 -0.65 12.25 -5.01
N ILE A 78 0.43 11.59 -5.43
CA ILE A 78 1.12 11.93 -6.70
C ILE A 78 0.16 11.78 -7.88
N LEU A 79 -0.62 10.70 -7.94
CA LEU A 79 -1.61 10.50 -8.99
C LEU A 79 -2.72 11.56 -8.99
N ILE A 80 -3.18 11.98 -7.80
CA ILE A 80 -4.16 13.08 -7.68
C ILE A 80 -3.58 14.38 -8.25
N LYS A 81 -2.34 14.72 -7.93
CA LYS A 81 -1.65 15.90 -8.49
C LYS A 81 -1.50 15.81 -10.01
N ARG A 82 -1.24 14.61 -10.55
CA ARG A 82 -1.16 14.38 -12.00
C ARG A 82 -2.48 14.61 -12.74
N LEU A 83 -3.63 14.51 -12.10
CA LEU A 83 -4.91 14.89 -12.72
C LEU A 83 -4.98 16.37 -13.07
N SER A 84 -4.26 17.22 -12.34
CA SER A 84 -4.20 18.68 -12.59
C SER A 84 -2.93 19.08 -13.36
N LYS A 85 -1.79 18.42 -13.08
CA LYS A 85 -0.49 18.63 -13.74
C LYS A 85 0.04 17.29 -14.23
N PRO A 86 -0.26 16.88 -15.47
CA PRO A 86 0.10 15.53 -15.99
C PRO A 86 1.60 15.20 -15.93
N SER A 87 2.47 16.22 -16.06
CA SER A 87 3.94 16.05 -16.01
C SER A 87 4.51 15.92 -14.59
N PHE A 88 3.66 16.06 -13.52
CA PHE A 88 4.14 16.07 -12.15
C PHE A 88 4.87 14.77 -11.78
N ALA A 89 6.14 14.90 -11.40
CA ALA A 89 6.99 13.82 -10.86
C ALA A 89 7.08 12.54 -11.72
N ILE A 90 6.78 12.59 -13.04
CA ILE A 90 6.77 11.39 -13.90
C ILE A 90 8.16 10.74 -13.96
N LYS A 91 9.22 11.53 -14.16
CA LYS A 91 10.59 11.01 -14.29
C LYS A 91 11.17 10.48 -12.98
N GLN A 92 10.67 10.96 -11.84
CA GLN A 92 11.21 10.68 -10.51
C GLN A 92 10.51 9.50 -9.82
N THR A 93 9.23 9.30 -10.08
CA THR A 93 8.42 8.29 -9.38
C THR A 93 8.93 6.87 -9.63
N GLY A 94 9.24 6.51 -10.87
CA GLY A 94 9.72 5.17 -11.21
C GLY A 94 11.01 4.77 -10.48
N PRO A 95 12.11 5.57 -10.60
CA PRO A 95 13.37 5.27 -9.90
C PRO A 95 13.22 5.25 -8.38
N ILE A 96 12.51 6.23 -7.79
CA ILE A 96 12.31 6.32 -6.33
C ILE A 96 11.57 5.06 -5.82
N TYR A 97 10.44 4.71 -6.44
CA TYR A 97 9.69 3.53 -6.03
C TYR A 97 10.42 2.22 -6.36
N GLY A 98 11.31 2.22 -7.36
CA GLY A 98 12.21 1.11 -7.62
C GLY A 98 13.19 0.86 -6.48
N LEU A 99 13.77 1.94 -5.93
CA LEU A 99 14.63 1.88 -4.74
C LEU A 99 13.84 1.46 -3.49
N LEU A 100 12.69 2.08 -3.24
CA LEU A 100 11.83 1.75 -2.10
C LEU A 100 11.44 0.27 -2.10
N ARG A 101 11.08 -0.30 -3.26
CA ARG A 101 10.79 -1.73 -3.40
C ARG A 101 11.92 -2.62 -2.90
N GLN A 102 13.19 -2.26 -3.18
CA GLN A 102 14.36 -3.03 -2.74
C GLN A 102 14.60 -2.87 -1.24
N VAL A 103 14.49 -1.65 -0.73
CA VAL A 103 14.62 -1.37 0.71
C VAL A 103 13.56 -2.13 1.50
N ASP A 104 12.31 -2.06 1.09
CA ASP A 104 11.21 -2.77 1.76
C ASP A 104 11.40 -4.29 1.72
N LEU A 105 11.92 -4.84 0.61
CA LEU A 105 12.21 -6.27 0.51
C LEU A 105 13.28 -6.69 1.53
N ILE A 106 14.34 -5.89 1.70
CA ILE A 106 15.39 -6.15 2.70
C ILE A 106 14.79 -6.10 4.11
N LEU A 107 13.99 -5.07 4.40
CA LEU A 107 13.32 -4.93 5.71
C LEU A 107 12.34 -6.09 5.97
N LEU A 108 11.58 -6.53 4.96
CA LEU A 108 10.72 -7.69 5.07
C LEU A 108 11.52 -8.97 5.36
N ALA A 109 12.65 -9.16 4.68
CA ALA A 109 13.52 -10.32 4.91
C ALA A 109 14.11 -10.34 6.32
N LEU A 110 14.44 -9.19 6.89
CA LEU A 110 14.90 -9.04 8.28
C LEU A 110 13.79 -9.26 9.32
N GLY A 111 12.53 -9.11 8.94
CA GLY A 111 11.40 -9.21 9.87
C GLY A 111 11.26 -10.56 10.53
N ILE A 112 11.42 -11.66 9.79
CA ILE A 112 11.32 -13.03 10.34
C ILE A 112 12.43 -13.30 11.37
N PRO A 113 13.73 -13.11 11.05
CA PRO A 113 14.79 -13.27 12.05
C PRO A 113 14.57 -12.43 13.31
N ILE A 114 14.15 -11.17 13.17
CA ILE A 114 13.90 -10.30 14.32
C ILE A 114 12.80 -10.86 15.20
N ILE A 115 11.65 -11.27 14.63
CA ILE A 115 10.55 -11.85 15.39
C ILE A 115 10.95 -13.14 16.09
N LEU A 116 11.85 -13.95 15.48
CA LEU A 116 12.34 -15.19 16.08
C LEU A 116 13.34 -14.94 17.21
N ILE A 117 14.25 -14.00 17.05
CA ILE A 117 15.26 -13.63 18.06
C ILE A 117 14.59 -12.98 19.27
N GLU A 118 13.61 -12.10 19.02
CA GLU A 118 12.87 -11.38 20.06
C GLU A 118 11.61 -12.16 20.53
N PHE A 119 11.68 -13.49 20.48
CA PHE A 119 10.57 -14.33 20.94
C PHE A 119 10.33 -14.10 22.43
N SER A 120 9.15 -13.67 22.80
CA SER A 120 8.74 -13.43 24.20
C SER A 120 7.64 -14.41 24.65
N SER A 121 6.60 -14.56 23.85
CA SER A 121 5.50 -15.49 24.09
C SER A 121 4.75 -15.79 22.79
N TRP A 122 4.08 -16.93 22.75
CA TRP A 122 3.30 -17.34 21.57
C TRP A 122 2.26 -16.30 21.10
N PRO A 123 1.43 -15.69 21.98
CA PRO A 123 0.47 -14.68 21.55
C PRO A 123 1.13 -13.46 20.91
N VAL A 124 2.22 -12.95 21.51
CA VAL A 124 2.96 -11.80 20.99
C VAL A 124 3.57 -12.12 19.62
N SER A 125 4.20 -13.29 19.48
CA SER A 125 4.82 -13.70 18.23
C SER A 125 3.79 -13.93 17.12
N LEU A 126 2.62 -14.48 17.42
CA LEU A 126 1.53 -14.61 16.46
C LEU A 126 1.03 -13.26 15.95
N ILE A 127 0.86 -12.28 16.85
CA ILE A 127 0.47 -10.91 16.47
C ILE A 127 1.56 -10.27 15.60
N ALA A 128 2.83 -10.40 15.99
CA ALA A 128 3.96 -9.88 15.23
C ALA A 128 4.01 -10.45 13.81
N VAL A 129 3.86 -11.77 13.68
CA VAL A 129 3.80 -12.46 12.38
C VAL A 129 2.59 -12.01 11.57
N ALA A 130 1.43 -11.82 12.20
CA ALA A 130 0.23 -11.35 11.51
C ALA A 130 0.43 -9.93 10.93
N ILE A 131 1.02 -9.01 11.69
CA ILE A 131 1.37 -7.66 11.22
C ILE A 131 2.40 -7.74 10.10
N TRP A 132 3.42 -8.57 10.23
CA TRP A 132 4.44 -8.78 9.20
C TRP A 132 3.84 -9.36 7.91
N LEU A 133 2.95 -10.36 8.00
CA LEU A 133 2.24 -10.91 6.83
C LEU A 133 1.38 -9.84 6.15
N PHE A 134 0.72 -8.99 6.92
CA PHE A 134 -0.02 -7.86 6.37
C PHE A 134 0.92 -6.92 5.57
N ALA A 135 2.08 -6.56 6.15
CA ALA A 135 3.09 -5.75 5.46
C ALA A 135 3.56 -6.41 4.15
N LEU A 136 3.79 -7.73 4.15
CA LEU A 136 4.17 -8.49 2.96
C LEU A 136 3.08 -8.46 1.89
N ILE A 137 1.80 -8.64 2.28
CA ILE A 137 0.67 -8.59 1.36
C ILE A 137 0.55 -7.20 0.74
N GLU A 138 0.69 -6.13 1.52
CA GLU A 138 0.65 -4.75 1.00
C GLU A 138 1.85 -4.45 0.10
N TRP A 139 3.05 -4.92 0.43
CA TRP A 139 4.21 -4.79 -0.44
C TRP A 139 3.97 -5.47 -1.80
N ILE A 140 3.42 -6.70 -1.83
CA ILE A 140 3.05 -7.40 -3.06
C ILE A 140 1.99 -6.59 -3.83
N ASN A 141 0.98 -6.06 -3.14
CA ASN A 141 -0.10 -5.26 -3.71
C ASN A 141 0.42 -3.99 -4.42
N TYR A 142 1.43 -3.33 -3.84
CA TYR A 142 2.00 -2.12 -4.43
C TYR A 142 3.03 -2.40 -5.50
N PHE A 143 3.95 -3.31 -5.27
CA PHE A 143 5.13 -3.46 -6.11
C PHE A 143 5.07 -4.59 -7.15
N HIS A 144 4.09 -5.48 -7.05
CA HIS A 144 3.94 -6.60 -7.98
C HIS A 144 2.56 -6.64 -8.62
N TRP A 145 1.55 -7.05 -7.88
CA TRP A 145 0.22 -7.30 -8.40
C TRP A 145 -0.83 -6.53 -7.63
N GLN A 146 -1.72 -5.88 -8.34
CA GLN A 146 -2.85 -5.21 -7.72
C GLN A 146 -3.83 -6.26 -7.17
N LEU A 147 -3.77 -6.53 -5.86
CA LEU A 147 -4.63 -7.50 -5.19
C LEU A 147 -6.04 -6.94 -4.92
N SER A 148 -6.17 -5.63 -4.88
CA SER A 148 -7.41 -4.90 -4.53
C SER A 148 -8.44 -4.86 -5.67
N TYR A 149 -8.78 -6.03 -6.27
CA TYR A 149 -9.76 -6.08 -7.36
C TYR A 149 -11.19 -6.36 -6.94
N SER A 150 -11.41 -6.91 -5.75
CA SER A 150 -12.74 -7.35 -5.32
C SER A 150 -12.75 -7.59 -3.83
N LEU A 151 -13.75 -7.06 -3.16
CA LEU A 151 -14.08 -7.41 -1.77
C LEU A 151 -14.52 -8.89 -1.66
N ASN A 152 -14.65 -9.60 -2.77
CA ASN A 152 -15.04 -11.01 -2.80
C ASN A 152 -13.79 -11.90 -2.88
N PRO A 153 -13.44 -12.66 -1.81
CA PRO A 153 -12.24 -13.50 -1.74
C PRO A 153 -12.26 -14.63 -2.79
N LEU A 154 -13.44 -15.11 -3.19
CA LEU A 154 -13.57 -16.17 -4.21
C LEU A 154 -13.14 -15.66 -5.60
N VAL A 155 -13.46 -14.40 -5.95
CA VAL A 155 -13.03 -13.77 -7.19
C VAL A 155 -11.52 -13.54 -7.19
N PHE A 156 -10.95 -13.21 -6.06
CA PHE A 156 -9.50 -13.06 -5.87
C PHE A 156 -8.80 -14.43 -6.11
N LEU A 157 -9.23 -15.48 -5.41
CA LEU A 157 -8.65 -16.82 -5.55
C LEU A 157 -8.75 -17.35 -6.98
N SER A 158 -9.87 -17.12 -7.68
CA SER A 158 -10.04 -17.52 -9.08
C SER A 158 -9.09 -16.81 -10.04
N LYS A 159 -8.76 -15.53 -9.79
CA LYS A 159 -7.80 -14.76 -10.60
C LYS A 159 -6.37 -15.16 -10.33
N VAL A 160 -6.02 -15.45 -9.07
CA VAL A 160 -4.72 -16.02 -8.70
C VAL A 160 -4.52 -17.36 -9.40
N ALA A 161 -5.49 -18.26 -9.31
CA ALA A 161 -5.44 -19.58 -9.94
C ALA A 161 -5.31 -19.51 -11.48
N LYS A 162 -5.95 -18.53 -12.11
CA LYS A 162 -5.90 -18.33 -13.57
C LYS A 162 -4.70 -17.51 -14.06
N ARG A 163 -3.74 -17.16 -13.19
CA ARG A 163 -2.58 -16.28 -13.49
C ARG A 163 -2.93 -14.96 -14.20
N LYS A 164 -4.16 -14.46 -14.06
CA LYS A 164 -4.66 -13.21 -14.66
C LYS A 164 -4.52 -12.02 -13.73
N LEU A 165 -3.46 -12.01 -12.89
CA LEU A 165 -3.17 -10.88 -12.02
C LEU A 165 -2.63 -9.70 -12.84
N ARG A 166 -3.22 -8.54 -12.64
CA ARG A 166 -2.79 -7.30 -13.31
C ARG A 166 -1.63 -6.69 -12.53
N LYS A 167 -0.53 -6.33 -13.20
CA LYS A 167 0.56 -5.57 -12.59
C LYS A 167 0.02 -4.31 -11.91
N SER A 168 0.55 -3.99 -10.73
CA SER A 168 0.21 -2.77 -10.00
C SER A 168 0.58 -1.52 -10.81
N LYS A 169 0.02 -0.37 -10.45
CA LYS A 169 0.34 0.89 -11.13
C LYS A 169 1.79 1.30 -10.87
N ILE A 170 2.29 1.10 -9.65
CA ILE A 170 3.68 1.37 -9.26
C ILE A 170 4.63 0.46 -10.04
N ALA A 171 4.36 -0.86 -10.10
CA ALA A 171 5.18 -1.78 -10.88
C ALA A 171 5.32 -1.35 -12.35
N LYS A 172 4.23 -0.86 -12.97
CA LYS A 172 4.27 -0.35 -14.34
C LYS A 172 5.11 0.91 -14.49
N GLU A 173 5.14 1.80 -13.51
CA GLU A 173 5.98 3.00 -13.54
C GLU A 173 7.46 2.66 -13.36
N ILE A 174 7.78 1.70 -12.48
CA ILE A 174 9.14 1.17 -12.32
C ILE A 174 9.65 0.55 -13.63
N ASP A 175 8.81 -0.25 -14.30
CA ASP A 175 9.19 -0.89 -15.56
C ASP A 175 9.44 0.12 -16.70
N LYS A 176 8.71 1.26 -16.69
CA LYS A 176 8.90 2.33 -17.70
C LYS A 176 10.14 3.20 -17.44
N SER A 177 10.70 3.14 -16.25
CA SER A 177 11.86 3.94 -15.85
C SER A 177 13.20 3.23 -16.03
N LYS A 178 13.16 1.95 -16.40
CA LYS A 178 14.31 1.15 -16.79
C LYS A 178 14.66 1.34 -18.26
#